data_fbea5ae71f1fbc30e7bdd25f8c808bc0
#
_entry.id   fbea5ae71f1fbc30e7bdd25f8c808bc0
#
_cell.length_a   1.000
_cell.length_b   1.000
_cell.length_c   1.000
_cell.angle_alpha   90.00
_cell.angle_beta   90.00
_cell.angle_gamma   90.00
#
_symmetry.space_group_name_H-M   'P 1'
#
loop_
_entity.id
_entity.type
_entity.pdbx_description
1 polymer ?
#
loop_
_entity_poly.entity_id
_entity_poly.type
_entity_poly.pdbx_seq_one_letter_code
_entity_poly.pdbx_strand_id
1 'polypeptide(L)'
;HKEPCGNAGNHLYIFRDDAKKAKEELKTARRIEDSQGGADMFSDRRKGIFAFISNRDEEAKKIYLAYKERWDIEQCFDYLKNSVDMGASSQRSNESMLGWTFINHVSLLYFYSLVLAIRKSGMDSEWTPNEIIMIAKNIYKVYTAGVLNKGKYIISEVSKKDGELFNALGVDLLR
;
A
#
# COMPACT_ATOMS: atom_id res chain seq x y z
N HIS A 1 -22.32 12.79 4.98
CA HIS A 1 -23.25 13.82 4.54
C HIS A 1 -22.81 14.41 3.22
N LYS A 2 -23.71 14.75 2.34
CA LYS A 2 -23.44 15.32 1.02
C LYS A 2 -24.27 16.59 0.84
N GLU A 3 -23.63 17.67 0.38
CA GLU A 3 -24.28 18.94 0.08
C GLU A 3 -23.78 19.51 -1.26
N PRO A 4 -24.61 20.22 -2.03
CA PRO A 4 -24.14 20.96 -3.20
C PRO A 4 -23.17 22.07 -2.76
N CYS A 5 -22.08 22.24 -3.51
CA CYS A 5 -21.04 23.21 -3.19
C CYS A 5 -20.73 24.09 -4.40
N GLY A 6 -21.10 25.35 -4.32
CA GLY A 6 -20.81 26.33 -5.37
C GLY A 6 -21.69 26.16 -6.64
N ASN A 7 -21.39 26.99 -7.67
CA ASN A 7 -22.17 27.06 -8.90
C ASN A 7 -21.75 26.08 -10.01
N ALA A 8 -20.80 25.18 -9.74
CA ALA A 8 -20.12 24.38 -10.78
C ALA A 8 -20.41 22.87 -10.72
N GLY A 9 -21.56 22.46 -10.19
CA GLY A 9 -21.88 21.02 -10.09
C GLY A 9 -20.97 20.25 -9.13
N ASN A 10 -20.30 20.94 -8.21
CA ASN A 10 -19.50 20.33 -7.19
C ASN A 10 -20.33 19.94 -5.96
N HIS A 11 -19.95 18.85 -5.34
CA HIS A 11 -20.58 18.35 -4.11
C HIS A 11 -19.56 18.34 -2.98
N LEU A 12 -19.97 18.81 -1.81
CA LEU A 12 -19.23 18.73 -0.56
C LEU A 12 -19.64 17.46 0.17
N TYR A 13 -18.68 16.61 0.46
CA TYR A 13 -18.85 15.37 1.22
C TYR A 13 -18.19 15.51 2.57
N ILE A 14 -18.96 15.41 3.65
CA ILE A 14 -18.48 15.54 5.02
C ILE A 14 -18.49 14.16 5.67
N PHE A 15 -17.36 13.78 6.25
CA PHE A 15 -17.18 12.52 6.93
C PHE A 15 -16.74 12.73 8.37
N ARG A 16 -17.05 11.77 9.20
CA ARG A 16 -16.57 11.67 10.57
C ARG A 16 -15.88 10.32 10.77
N ASP A 17 -14.68 10.37 11.28
CA ASP A 17 -13.88 9.20 11.63
C ASP A 17 -13.62 9.23 13.15
N ASP A 18 -14.26 8.31 13.86
CA ASP A 18 -14.18 8.25 15.32
C ASP A 18 -12.78 7.78 15.80
N ALA A 19 -12.07 6.97 15.02
CA ALA A 19 -10.69 6.57 15.33
C ALA A 19 -9.72 7.75 15.18
N LYS A 20 -9.90 8.57 14.14
CA LYS A 20 -9.15 9.81 13.94
C LYS A 20 -9.47 10.82 15.06
N LYS A 21 -10.75 10.95 15.44
CA LYS A 21 -11.18 11.79 16.55
C LYS A 21 -10.46 11.42 17.84
N ALA A 22 -10.44 10.13 18.20
CA ALA A 22 -9.76 9.64 19.40
C ALA A 22 -8.25 9.96 19.39
N LYS A 23 -7.58 9.78 18.24
CA LYS A 23 -6.16 10.13 18.08
C LYS A 23 -5.91 11.64 18.25
N GLU A 24 -6.77 12.47 17.70
CA GLU A 24 -6.66 13.93 17.80
C GLU A 24 -6.93 14.40 19.23
N GLU A 25 -7.88 13.80 19.93
CA GLU A 25 -8.16 14.06 21.35
C GLU A 25 -6.96 13.71 22.22
N LEU A 26 -6.37 12.52 22.03
CA LEU A 26 -5.18 12.10 22.76
C LEU A 26 -3.99 13.02 22.51
N LYS A 27 -3.80 13.47 21.27
CA LYS A 27 -2.74 14.41 20.90
C LYS A 27 -2.95 15.80 21.54
N THR A 28 -4.20 16.23 21.65
CA THR A 28 -4.54 17.49 22.32
C THR A 28 -4.32 17.36 23.83
N ALA A 29 -4.73 16.27 24.46
CA ALA A 29 -4.50 16.02 25.88
C ALA A 29 -3.02 16.08 26.24
N ARG A 30 -2.15 15.40 25.47
CA ARG A 30 -0.69 15.47 25.67
C ARG A 30 -0.13 16.88 25.53
N ARG A 31 -0.63 17.67 24.56
CA ARG A 31 -0.20 19.07 24.41
C ARG A 31 -0.64 19.97 25.56
N ILE A 32 -1.78 19.69 26.18
CA ILE A 32 -2.27 20.41 27.35
C ILE A 32 -1.40 20.08 28.58
N GLU A 33 -1.00 18.81 28.74
CA GLU A 33 -0.08 18.39 29.80
C GLU A 33 1.29 19.06 29.67
N ASP A 34 1.79 19.22 28.43
CA ASP A 34 3.10 19.84 28.15
C ASP A 34 3.08 21.38 28.20
N SER A 35 1.93 22.02 28.03
CA SER A 35 1.79 23.49 27.97
C SER A 35 0.87 24.00 29.07
N GLN A 36 1.41 24.90 29.95
CA GLN A 36 0.62 25.62 30.96
C GLN A 36 -0.34 26.68 30.36
N GLY A 37 -0.79 26.55 29.13
CA GLY A 37 -1.63 27.51 28.42
C GLY A 37 -2.94 26.91 27.97
N GLY A 38 -4.05 27.61 28.24
CA GLY A 38 -5.41 27.21 27.99
C GLY A 38 -5.66 26.74 26.56
N ALA A 39 -6.13 25.51 26.43
CA ALA A 39 -6.56 24.94 25.15
C ALA A 39 -7.84 25.61 24.69
N ASP A 40 -7.84 26.06 23.44
CA ASP A 40 -8.98 26.67 22.77
C ASP A 40 -10.14 25.63 22.69
N MET A 41 -11.16 25.85 23.49
CA MET A 41 -12.32 24.94 23.67
C MET A 41 -13.11 24.74 22.35
N PHE A 42 -12.87 25.59 21.34
CA PHE A 42 -13.49 25.49 20.01
C PHE A 42 -12.85 24.41 19.10
N SER A 43 -11.67 23.94 19.43
CA SER A 43 -10.97 22.88 18.69
C SER A 43 -11.69 21.52 18.73
N ASP A 44 -12.57 21.29 19.70
CA ASP A 44 -13.11 19.96 20.01
C ASP A 44 -14.18 19.46 19.04
N ARG A 45 -14.99 20.37 18.51
CA ARG A 45 -16.12 20.01 17.61
C ARG A 45 -15.68 19.55 16.21
N ARG A 46 -14.46 19.90 15.77
CA ARG A 46 -13.94 19.60 14.42
C ARG A 46 -13.07 18.35 14.39
N LYS A 47 -12.76 17.75 15.53
CA LYS A 47 -11.91 16.57 15.62
C LYS A 47 -12.55 15.37 14.93
N GLY A 48 -11.78 14.67 14.13
CA GLY A 48 -12.24 13.53 13.35
C GLY A 48 -13.13 13.89 12.16
N ILE A 49 -13.41 15.17 11.91
CA ILE A 49 -14.18 15.61 10.74
C ILE A 49 -13.21 15.92 9.60
N PHE A 50 -13.53 15.46 8.41
CA PHE A 50 -12.85 15.83 7.18
C PHE A 50 -13.86 15.93 6.04
N ALA A 51 -13.52 16.69 5.03
CA ALA A 51 -14.40 16.96 3.91
C ALA A 51 -13.67 16.79 2.57
N PHE A 52 -14.40 16.34 1.57
CA PHE A 52 -13.95 16.30 0.18
C PHE A 52 -14.87 17.13 -0.69
N ILE A 53 -14.30 17.74 -1.70
CA ILE A 53 -15.07 18.36 -2.79
C ILE A 53 -14.87 17.47 -4.03
N SER A 54 -15.95 17.08 -4.67
CA SER A 54 -15.91 16.26 -5.88
C SER A 54 -16.96 16.77 -6.88
N ASN A 55 -16.62 16.68 -8.14
CA ASN A 55 -17.55 16.91 -9.25
C ASN A 55 -18.41 15.66 -9.58
N ARG A 56 -18.15 14.55 -8.90
CA ARG A 56 -18.93 13.32 -9.02
C ARG A 56 -20.16 13.41 -8.12
N ASP A 57 -21.34 13.15 -8.71
CA ASP A 57 -22.58 13.00 -8.00
C ASP A 57 -22.80 11.53 -7.63
N GLU A 58 -22.10 11.08 -6.59
CA GLU A 58 -22.14 9.69 -6.12
C GLU A 58 -22.48 9.64 -4.62
N GLU A 59 -22.73 8.42 -4.15
CA GLU A 59 -22.91 8.16 -2.71
C GLU A 59 -21.63 8.51 -1.94
N ALA A 60 -21.76 9.14 -0.78
CA ALA A 60 -20.62 9.56 0.05
C ALA A 60 -19.64 8.41 0.36
N LYS A 61 -20.16 7.19 0.59
CA LYS A 61 -19.33 6.00 0.82
C LYS A 61 -18.42 5.67 -0.37
N LYS A 62 -18.93 5.80 -1.60
CA LYS A 62 -18.13 5.55 -2.82
C LYS A 62 -17.02 6.58 -2.98
N ILE A 63 -17.32 7.86 -2.72
CA ILE A 63 -16.31 8.93 -2.75
C ILE A 63 -15.22 8.68 -1.71
N TYR A 64 -15.58 8.21 -0.52
CA TYR A 64 -14.61 7.87 0.51
C TYR A 64 -13.73 6.69 0.13
N LEU A 65 -14.30 5.64 -0.44
CA LEU A 65 -13.55 4.47 -0.90
C LEU A 65 -12.59 4.84 -2.03
N ALA A 66 -13.04 5.62 -3.02
CA ALA A 66 -12.19 6.12 -4.09
C ALA A 66 -11.02 6.99 -3.56
N TYR A 67 -11.26 7.77 -2.51
CA TYR A 67 -10.17 8.51 -1.85
C TYR A 67 -9.18 7.58 -1.14
N LYS A 68 -9.65 6.48 -0.55
CA LYS A 68 -8.76 5.50 0.08
C LYS A 68 -7.84 4.79 -0.93
N GLU A 69 -8.29 4.60 -2.17
CA GLU A 69 -7.45 4.04 -3.25
C GLU A 69 -6.23 4.92 -3.57
N ARG A 70 -6.24 6.22 -3.19
CA ARG A 70 -5.08 7.09 -3.28
C ARG A 70 -3.87 6.55 -2.50
N TRP A 71 -4.11 5.90 -1.36
CA TRP A 71 -3.04 5.28 -0.57
C TRP A 71 -2.28 4.21 -1.37
N ASP A 72 -2.98 3.49 -2.24
CA ASP A 72 -2.37 2.47 -3.09
C ASP A 72 -1.43 3.09 -4.11
N ILE A 73 -1.80 4.25 -4.65
CA ILE A 73 -0.95 5.03 -5.56
C ILE A 73 0.31 5.51 -4.82
N GLU A 74 0.18 6.00 -3.59
CA GLU A 74 1.31 6.44 -2.78
C GLU A 74 2.27 5.28 -2.47
N GLN A 75 1.75 4.09 -2.15
CA GLN A 75 2.57 2.87 -1.99
C GLN A 75 3.28 2.47 -3.28
N CYS A 76 2.61 2.58 -4.42
CA CYS A 76 3.22 2.31 -5.72
C CYS A 76 4.37 3.29 -6.04
N PHE A 77 4.20 4.57 -5.75
CA PHE A 77 5.25 5.56 -5.93
C PHE A 77 6.42 5.34 -4.96
N ASP A 78 6.13 4.98 -3.72
CA ASP A 78 7.17 4.64 -2.74
C ASP A 78 7.99 3.43 -3.18
N TYR A 79 7.34 2.38 -3.69
CA TYR A 79 8.01 1.23 -4.29
C TYR A 79 8.91 1.63 -5.46
N LEU A 80 8.40 2.39 -6.42
CA LEU A 80 9.17 2.84 -7.58
C LEU A 80 10.39 3.67 -7.16
N LYS A 81 10.22 4.55 -6.18
CA LYS A 81 11.28 5.45 -5.73
C LYS A 81 12.35 4.73 -4.90
N ASN A 82 11.92 3.88 -3.96
CA ASN A 82 12.81 3.34 -2.93
C ASN A 82 13.26 1.90 -3.22
N SER A 83 12.48 1.10 -3.94
CA SER A 83 12.80 -0.31 -4.21
C SER A 83 13.39 -0.53 -5.60
N VAL A 84 13.02 0.32 -6.58
CA VAL A 84 13.46 0.21 -7.99
C VAL A 84 14.41 1.35 -8.37
N ASP A 85 14.67 2.29 -7.45
CA ASP A 85 15.56 3.45 -7.63
C ASP A 85 15.22 4.29 -8.87
N MET A 86 13.93 4.50 -9.08
CA MET A 86 13.41 5.26 -10.23
C MET A 86 13.70 6.77 -10.13
N GLY A 87 14.21 7.23 -8.98
CA GLY A 87 14.52 8.64 -8.74
C GLY A 87 15.70 9.18 -9.53
N ALA A 88 16.61 8.31 -10.00
CA ALA A 88 17.78 8.68 -10.77
C ALA A 88 18.03 7.68 -11.89
N SER A 89 17.64 8.01 -13.10
CA SER A 89 17.95 7.19 -14.28
C SER A 89 19.35 7.49 -14.75
N SER A 90 20.21 6.46 -14.87
CA SER A 90 21.52 6.50 -15.50
C SER A 90 21.46 6.27 -17.02
N GLN A 91 20.26 6.19 -17.60
CA GLN A 91 20.07 5.89 -19.02
C GLN A 91 20.48 7.08 -19.89
N ARG A 92 21.27 6.81 -20.93
CA ARG A 92 21.87 7.84 -21.79
C ARG A 92 21.18 8.03 -23.14
N SER A 93 20.30 7.10 -23.55
CA SER A 93 19.54 7.21 -24.79
C SER A 93 18.03 7.14 -24.53
N ASN A 94 17.24 7.64 -25.47
CA ASN A 94 15.77 7.60 -25.40
C ASN A 94 15.25 6.15 -25.41
N GLU A 95 15.87 5.28 -26.21
CA GLU A 95 15.51 3.86 -26.30
C GLU A 95 15.75 3.14 -25.00
N SER A 96 16.92 3.38 -24.39
CA SER A 96 17.25 2.83 -23.05
C SER A 96 16.29 3.35 -21.97
N MET A 97 15.92 4.62 -22.04
CA MET A 97 14.95 5.22 -21.12
C MET A 97 13.57 4.59 -21.28
N LEU A 98 13.10 4.39 -22.50
CA LEU A 98 11.81 3.72 -22.76
C LEU A 98 11.81 2.28 -22.26
N GLY A 99 12.87 1.52 -22.57
CA GLY A 99 13.03 0.14 -22.08
C GLY A 99 13.03 0.06 -20.56
N TRP A 100 13.80 0.93 -19.91
CA TRP A 100 13.88 1.02 -18.47
C TRP A 100 12.51 1.39 -17.83
N THR A 101 11.81 2.38 -18.39
CA THR A 101 10.47 2.78 -17.94
C THR A 101 9.48 1.62 -18.09
N PHE A 102 9.54 0.90 -19.21
CA PHE A 102 8.68 -0.25 -19.44
C PHE A 102 8.90 -1.37 -18.41
N ILE A 103 10.16 -1.72 -18.13
CA ILE A 103 10.49 -2.75 -17.11
C ILE A 103 9.99 -2.31 -15.74
N ASN A 104 10.17 -1.04 -15.38
CA ASN A 104 9.69 -0.51 -14.11
C ASN A 104 8.14 -0.53 -14.02
N HIS A 105 7.46 -0.24 -15.13
CA HIS A 105 6.00 -0.36 -15.17
C HIS A 105 5.54 -1.80 -14.97
N VAL A 106 6.18 -2.77 -15.63
CA VAL A 106 5.89 -4.20 -15.42
C VAL A 106 6.16 -4.62 -13.97
N SER A 107 7.28 -4.18 -13.40
CA SER A 107 7.61 -4.42 -11.99
C SER A 107 6.53 -3.88 -11.05
N LEU A 108 6.02 -2.68 -11.33
CA LEU A 108 4.92 -2.08 -10.55
C LEU A 108 3.63 -2.90 -10.61
N LEU A 109 3.29 -3.47 -11.78
CA LEU A 109 2.12 -4.34 -11.92
C LEU A 109 2.24 -5.60 -11.05
N TYR A 110 3.42 -6.22 -11.01
CA TYR A 110 3.67 -7.36 -10.12
C TYR A 110 3.62 -6.96 -8.65
N PHE A 111 4.23 -5.84 -8.28
CA PHE A 111 4.17 -5.32 -6.92
C PHE A 111 2.73 -5.09 -6.47
N TYR A 112 1.92 -4.42 -7.29
CA TYR A 112 0.52 -4.17 -6.96
C TYR A 112 -0.32 -5.45 -6.89
N SER A 113 -0.03 -6.43 -7.75
CA SER A 113 -0.66 -7.75 -7.67
C SER A 113 -0.35 -8.45 -6.35
N LEU A 114 0.88 -8.30 -5.84
CA LEU A 114 1.27 -8.81 -4.52
C LEU A 114 0.52 -8.09 -3.40
N VAL A 115 0.39 -6.76 -3.46
CA VAL A 115 -0.42 -5.98 -2.49
C VAL A 115 -1.85 -6.51 -2.43
N LEU A 116 -2.47 -6.75 -3.59
CA LEU A 116 -3.83 -7.28 -3.67
C LEU A 116 -3.93 -8.70 -3.11
N ALA A 117 -2.93 -9.56 -3.36
CA ALA A 117 -2.88 -10.92 -2.82
C ALA A 117 -2.78 -10.92 -1.28
N ILE A 118 -1.94 -10.06 -0.71
CA ILE A 118 -1.79 -9.88 0.74
C ILE A 118 -3.12 -9.45 1.37
N ARG A 119 -3.79 -8.47 0.78
CA ARG A 119 -5.11 -8.01 1.26
C ARG A 119 -6.17 -9.09 1.17
N LYS A 120 -6.19 -9.83 0.06
CA LYS A 120 -7.14 -10.93 -0.13
C LYS A 120 -6.96 -12.06 0.87
N SER A 121 -5.72 -12.32 1.30
CA SER A 121 -5.40 -13.31 2.34
C SER A 121 -5.62 -12.80 3.77
N GLY A 122 -5.93 -11.50 3.95
CA GLY A 122 -6.12 -10.88 5.27
C GLY A 122 -4.83 -10.67 6.06
N MET A 123 -3.67 -10.76 5.42
CA MET A 123 -2.35 -10.64 6.07
C MET A 123 -1.74 -9.23 6.00
N ASP A 124 -2.51 -8.24 5.55
CA ASP A 124 -2.06 -6.86 5.38
C ASP A 124 -1.69 -6.13 6.68
N SER A 125 -2.11 -6.67 7.84
CA SER A 125 -1.70 -6.17 9.15
C SER A 125 -0.36 -6.75 9.65
N GLU A 126 0.08 -7.91 9.11
CA GLU A 126 1.25 -8.64 9.57
C GLU A 126 2.44 -8.54 8.61
N TRP A 127 2.16 -8.42 7.31
CA TRP A 127 3.16 -8.51 6.27
C TRP A 127 3.10 -7.35 5.29
N THR A 128 4.26 -6.78 5.02
CA THR A 128 4.43 -5.79 3.93
C THR A 128 4.89 -6.47 2.64
N PRO A 129 4.57 -5.93 1.46
CA PRO A 129 5.05 -6.47 0.18
C PRO A 129 6.58 -6.58 0.11
N ASN A 130 7.29 -5.61 0.68
CA ASN A 130 8.76 -5.61 0.68
C ASN A 130 9.34 -6.75 1.52
N GLU A 131 8.77 -7.06 2.67
CA GLU A 131 9.19 -8.20 3.49
C GLU A 131 9.00 -9.52 2.74
N ILE A 132 7.87 -9.70 2.07
CA ILE A 132 7.61 -10.91 1.27
C ILE A 132 8.61 -11.04 0.12
N ILE A 133 8.91 -9.94 -0.58
CA ILE A 133 9.92 -9.93 -1.64
C ILE A 133 11.31 -10.29 -1.09
N MET A 134 11.67 -9.79 0.10
CA MET A 134 12.96 -10.12 0.74
C MET A 134 13.05 -11.60 1.12
N ILE A 135 11.96 -12.20 1.62
CA ILE A 135 11.90 -13.64 1.90
C ILE A 135 12.01 -14.42 0.58
N ALA A 136 11.23 -14.03 -0.45
CA ALA A 136 11.24 -14.69 -1.75
C ALA A 136 12.62 -14.70 -2.42
N LYS A 137 13.44 -13.66 -2.22
CA LYS A 137 14.82 -13.59 -2.73
C LYS A 137 15.73 -14.68 -2.18
N ASN A 138 15.40 -15.26 -1.04
CA ASN A 138 16.19 -16.32 -0.39
C ASN A 138 15.69 -17.74 -0.74
N ILE A 139 14.65 -17.85 -1.56
CA ILE A 139 14.08 -19.14 -1.98
C ILE A 139 14.59 -19.48 -3.38
N TYR A 140 15.31 -20.57 -3.50
CA TYR A 140 15.93 -21.00 -4.74
C TYR A 140 15.45 -22.39 -5.16
N LYS A 141 15.28 -22.58 -6.47
CA LYS A 141 15.16 -23.90 -7.08
C LYS A 141 16.55 -24.35 -7.55
N VAL A 142 17.04 -25.43 -6.97
CA VAL A 142 18.32 -26.04 -7.36
C VAL A 142 18.01 -27.26 -8.23
N TYR A 143 18.41 -27.20 -9.50
CA TYR A 143 18.30 -28.34 -10.40
C TYR A 143 19.52 -29.24 -10.22
N THR A 144 19.30 -30.51 -9.93
CA THR A 144 20.39 -31.49 -9.86
C THR A 144 20.79 -31.89 -11.26
N ALA A 145 22.04 -31.59 -11.64
CA ALA A 145 22.63 -32.00 -12.89
C ALA A 145 22.97 -33.50 -12.79
N GLY A 146 22.13 -34.37 -13.37
CA GLY A 146 22.38 -35.80 -13.46
C GLY A 146 21.64 -36.40 -14.65
N VAL A 147 22.30 -37.26 -15.39
CA VAL A 147 21.78 -37.91 -16.62
C VAL A 147 20.49 -38.69 -16.35
N LEU A 148 20.23 -39.10 -15.12
CA LEU A 148 19.06 -39.90 -14.70
C LEU A 148 17.92 -39.05 -14.03
N ASN A 149 18.14 -37.76 -13.77
CA ASN A 149 17.18 -36.91 -13.02
C ASN A 149 16.62 -35.79 -13.88
N LYS A 150 16.11 -36.10 -15.06
CA LYS A 150 15.43 -35.11 -15.92
C LYS A 150 14.29 -34.43 -15.14
N GLY A 151 14.49 -33.15 -14.81
CA GLY A 151 13.47 -32.30 -14.26
C GLY A 151 13.31 -32.33 -12.72
N LYS A 152 14.15 -33.06 -11.96
CA LYS A 152 14.10 -32.99 -10.50
C LYS A 152 14.82 -31.74 -10.01
N TYR A 153 14.14 -31.00 -9.17
CA TYR A 153 14.70 -29.85 -8.46
C TYR A 153 14.48 -30.01 -6.96
N ILE A 154 15.34 -29.35 -6.19
CA ILE A 154 15.21 -29.23 -4.75
C ILE A 154 14.94 -27.75 -4.49
N ILE A 155 13.96 -27.45 -3.66
CA ILE A 155 13.76 -26.09 -3.16
C ILE A 155 14.71 -25.90 -1.97
N SER A 156 15.31 -24.71 -1.86
CA SER A 156 16.10 -24.32 -0.69
C SER A 156 15.28 -24.50 0.59
N GLU A 157 15.97 -24.66 1.71
CA GLU A 157 15.31 -24.75 3.00
C GLU A 157 14.42 -23.52 3.25
N VAL A 158 13.13 -23.76 3.46
CA VAL A 158 12.12 -22.74 3.71
C VAL A 158 11.61 -22.95 5.12
N SER A 159 11.58 -21.89 5.93
CA SER A 159 11.02 -21.99 7.27
C SER A 159 9.53 -22.35 7.21
N LYS A 160 9.03 -23.04 8.23
CA LYS A 160 7.61 -23.39 8.30
C LYS A 160 6.70 -22.15 8.17
N LYS A 161 7.10 -21.04 8.81
CA LYS A 161 6.37 -19.77 8.77
C LYS A 161 6.32 -19.20 7.35
N ASP A 162 7.43 -19.24 6.62
CA ASP A 162 7.49 -18.73 5.24
C ASP A 162 6.69 -19.63 4.29
N GLY A 163 6.71 -20.96 4.51
CA GLY A 163 5.88 -21.91 3.78
C GLY A 163 4.38 -21.63 3.96
N GLU A 164 3.94 -21.39 5.19
CA GLU A 164 2.54 -21.03 5.49
C GLU A 164 2.16 -19.69 4.84
N LEU A 165 3.05 -18.70 4.85
CA LEU A 165 2.87 -17.42 4.19
C LEU A 165 2.64 -17.59 2.68
N PHE A 166 3.54 -18.32 1.98
CA PHE A 166 3.41 -18.51 0.53
C PHE A 166 2.18 -19.34 0.16
N ASN A 167 1.82 -20.35 0.96
CA ASN A 167 0.58 -21.09 0.76
C ASN A 167 -0.66 -20.19 0.89
N ALA A 168 -0.70 -19.29 1.86
CA ALA A 168 -1.79 -18.33 2.03
C ALA A 168 -1.89 -17.34 0.86
N LEU A 169 -0.76 -17.02 0.22
CA LEU A 169 -0.70 -16.23 -1.01
C LEU A 169 -1.05 -17.04 -2.28
N GLY A 170 -1.34 -18.32 -2.14
CA GLY A 170 -1.66 -19.21 -3.26
C GLY A 170 -0.45 -19.75 -4.01
N VAL A 171 0.75 -19.62 -3.44
CA VAL A 171 2.01 -20.15 -4.00
C VAL A 171 2.39 -21.43 -3.27
N ASP A 172 2.27 -22.56 -3.95
CA ASP A 172 2.72 -23.85 -3.43
C ASP A 172 4.21 -24.04 -3.74
N LEU A 173 5.06 -23.92 -2.72
CA LEU A 173 6.51 -24.07 -2.84
C LEU A 173 6.98 -25.53 -2.93
N LEU A 174 6.10 -26.49 -2.57
CA LEU A 174 6.43 -27.91 -2.45
C LEU A 174 6.00 -28.77 -3.68
N ARG A 175 5.47 -28.11 -4.70
CA ARG A 175 5.10 -28.78 -5.99
C ARG A 175 6.16 -28.67 -7.05
#